data_152d7167982f40fa23c3e2fcff64f5ca
#
_entry.id   152d7167982f40fa23c3e2fcff64f5ca
#
_cell.length_a   1.000
_cell.length_b   1.000
_cell.length_c   1.000
_cell.angle_alpha   90.00
_cell.angle_beta   90.00
_cell.angle_gamma   90.00
#
_symmetry.space_group_name_H-M   'P 1'
#
loop_
_entity.id
_entity.type
_entity.pdbx_description
1 polymer ?
#
loop_
_entity_poly.entity_id
_entity_poly.type
_entity_poly.pdbx_seq_one_letter_code
_entity_poly.pdbx_strand_id
1 'polypeptide(L)'
;MTIVVGLDQHRAQITAEWVDTATGEIGRSRVRPADRAGLRRFLGRFRGQQLEVALEATTGWRFVVQELRTIGADVHLAEPAETAARRGRKKRPKTDRADARHLRELLLVDRLPESWIPPDHILDLRARVRLRHTLVDQRGEWQQRIHAVLYHHGCPHHHGIGLLTAKGRAWLDGLGLPSTALEQVTVALGMIDVLDVQLAPIDKQLRAYARRQPGCRALMAHYGIGHLTAVTILAELGDARRFSSSREAVRYAGLDITVKQSDKRRAPGHLSRQGPPALRWALYEAAQSGRRHSSPDRDYYLQAAERLGGNRACLAVARKLLKRSYHTLRELGDQALQPA
;
A
#
# COMPACT_ATOMS: atom_id res chain seq x y z
N MET A 1 -28.69 -24.37 -1.20
CA MET A 1 -29.11 -23.16 -1.97
C MET A 1 -28.13 -22.04 -1.68
N THR A 2 -27.49 -21.54 -2.73
CA THR A 2 -26.50 -20.46 -2.59
C THR A 2 -27.04 -19.18 -3.25
N ILE A 3 -27.00 -18.08 -2.53
CA ILE A 3 -27.31 -16.75 -3.05
C ILE A 3 -26.00 -16.08 -3.42
N VAL A 4 -25.85 -15.70 -4.69
CA VAL A 4 -24.66 -14.98 -5.19
C VAL A 4 -24.99 -13.50 -5.30
N VAL A 5 -24.24 -12.66 -4.60
CA VAL A 5 -24.49 -11.22 -4.44
C VAL A 5 -23.33 -10.40 -4.99
N GLY A 6 -23.61 -9.39 -5.79
CA GLY A 6 -22.67 -8.31 -6.12
C GLY A 6 -23.03 -7.05 -5.34
N LEU A 7 -22.06 -6.47 -4.64
CA LEU A 7 -22.21 -5.23 -3.89
C LEU A 7 -21.34 -4.12 -4.50
N ASP A 8 -21.98 -3.07 -4.99
CA ASP A 8 -21.30 -1.83 -5.35
C ASP A 8 -21.44 -0.83 -4.21
N GLN A 9 -20.30 -0.54 -3.57
CA GLN A 9 -20.26 0.25 -2.34
C GLN A 9 -19.87 1.70 -2.61
N HIS A 10 -20.76 2.62 -2.20
CA HIS A 10 -20.52 4.05 -2.16
C HIS A 10 -20.75 4.62 -0.75
N ARG A 11 -20.26 5.84 -0.53
CA ARG A 11 -20.37 6.50 0.80
C ARG A 11 -21.82 6.70 1.25
N ALA A 12 -22.73 7.00 0.33
CA ALA A 12 -24.13 7.29 0.64
C ALA A 12 -25.03 6.06 0.59
N GLN A 13 -24.66 5.06 -0.19
CA GLN A 13 -25.48 3.84 -0.39
C GLN A 13 -24.64 2.66 -0.83
N ILE A 14 -25.13 1.44 -0.56
CA ILE A 14 -24.62 0.23 -1.17
C ILE A 14 -25.70 -0.30 -2.12
N THR A 15 -25.35 -0.52 -3.38
CA THR A 15 -26.24 -1.12 -4.36
C THR A 15 -25.96 -2.62 -4.42
N ALA A 16 -27.00 -3.43 -4.24
CA ALA A 16 -26.92 -4.89 -4.27
C ALA A 16 -27.74 -5.45 -5.45
N GLU A 17 -27.16 -6.40 -6.14
CA GLU A 17 -27.90 -7.30 -7.04
C GLU A 17 -27.52 -8.74 -6.70
N TRP A 18 -28.49 -9.62 -6.56
CA TRP A 18 -28.26 -11.02 -6.22
C TRP A 18 -29.04 -11.96 -7.13
N VAL A 19 -28.64 -13.19 -7.17
CA VAL A 19 -29.37 -14.28 -7.80
C VAL A 19 -29.42 -15.48 -6.86
N ASP A 20 -30.59 -16.09 -6.77
CA ASP A 20 -30.74 -17.43 -6.19
C ASP A 20 -30.33 -18.46 -7.25
N THR A 21 -29.28 -19.23 -6.98
CA THR A 21 -28.75 -20.20 -7.94
C THR A 21 -29.67 -21.40 -8.18
N ALA A 22 -30.64 -21.66 -7.28
CA ALA A 22 -31.59 -22.74 -7.44
C ALA A 22 -32.80 -22.37 -8.29
N THR A 23 -33.31 -21.11 -8.15
CA THR A 23 -34.51 -20.65 -8.86
C THR A 23 -34.20 -19.78 -10.07
N GLY A 24 -33.00 -19.21 -10.13
CA GLY A 24 -32.61 -18.21 -11.13
C GLY A 24 -33.23 -16.82 -10.86
N GLU A 25 -33.95 -16.63 -9.75
CA GLU A 25 -34.58 -15.37 -9.40
C GLU A 25 -33.52 -14.29 -9.10
N ILE A 26 -33.70 -13.12 -9.72
CA ILE A 26 -32.79 -11.97 -9.53
C ILE A 26 -33.48 -10.91 -8.70
N GLY A 27 -32.86 -10.62 -7.56
CA GLY A 27 -33.30 -9.53 -6.70
C GLY A 27 -32.35 -8.34 -6.70
N ARG A 28 -32.86 -7.18 -6.27
CA ARG A 28 -32.10 -5.91 -6.23
C ARG A 28 -32.52 -5.08 -5.02
N SER A 29 -31.54 -4.35 -4.47
CA SER A 29 -31.82 -3.45 -3.34
C SER A 29 -30.79 -2.30 -3.30
N ARG A 30 -31.21 -1.23 -2.61
CA ARG A 30 -30.31 -0.16 -2.19
C ARG A 30 -30.31 -0.10 -0.68
N VAL A 31 -29.14 -0.24 -0.07
CA VAL A 31 -28.94 -0.15 1.37
C VAL A 31 -28.62 1.29 1.73
N ARG A 32 -29.50 1.91 2.49
CA ARG A 32 -29.37 3.28 3.00
C ARG A 32 -29.76 3.31 4.49
N PRO A 33 -28.96 3.95 5.34
CA PRO A 33 -27.61 4.47 5.09
C PRO A 33 -26.60 3.34 4.78
N ALA A 34 -25.49 3.69 4.14
CA ALA A 34 -24.37 2.76 3.85
C ALA A 34 -23.50 2.56 5.09
N ASP A 35 -24.11 2.07 6.16
CA ASP A 35 -23.46 1.80 7.44
C ASP A 35 -23.70 0.34 7.90
N ARG A 36 -23.11 -0.02 9.04
CA ARG A 36 -23.22 -1.38 9.60
C ARG A 36 -24.68 -1.75 9.88
N ALA A 37 -25.50 -0.83 10.40
CA ALA A 37 -26.89 -1.11 10.74
C ALA A 37 -27.75 -1.32 9.48
N GLY A 38 -27.58 -0.49 8.47
CA GLY A 38 -28.25 -0.66 7.17
C GLY A 38 -27.87 -1.97 6.49
N LEU A 39 -26.56 -2.32 6.52
CA LEU A 39 -26.09 -3.57 5.93
C LEU A 39 -26.64 -4.80 6.69
N ARG A 40 -26.62 -4.81 8.02
CA ARG A 40 -27.21 -5.90 8.83
C ARG A 40 -28.69 -6.10 8.54
N ARG A 41 -29.49 -5.02 8.41
CA ARG A 41 -30.91 -5.12 8.02
C ARG A 41 -31.07 -5.74 6.64
N PHE A 42 -30.24 -5.33 5.68
CA PHE A 42 -30.25 -5.93 4.35
C PHE A 42 -29.92 -7.42 4.39
N LEU A 43 -28.85 -7.80 5.09
CA LEU A 43 -28.40 -9.19 5.20
C LEU A 43 -29.38 -10.09 5.97
N GLY A 44 -30.19 -9.51 6.86
CA GLY A 44 -31.20 -10.23 7.61
C GLY A 44 -32.24 -10.96 6.77
N ARG A 45 -32.44 -10.55 5.50
CA ARG A 45 -33.35 -11.24 4.55
C ARG A 45 -32.83 -12.59 4.05
N PHE A 46 -31.54 -12.85 4.21
CA PHE A 46 -30.87 -14.06 3.75
C PHE A 46 -30.52 -15.04 4.89
N ARG A 47 -31.15 -14.89 6.05
CA ARG A 47 -30.91 -15.77 7.21
C ARG A 47 -31.13 -17.23 6.84
N GLY A 48 -30.18 -18.10 7.19
CA GLY A 48 -30.23 -19.53 6.91
C GLY A 48 -29.88 -19.93 5.48
N GLN A 49 -29.48 -18.98 4.63
CA GLN A 49 -29.02 -19.24 3.27
C GLN A 49 -27.50 -19.12 3.19
N GLN A 50 -26.88 -19.91 2.31
CA GLN A 50 -25.47 -19.76 1.99
C GLN A 50 -25.29 -18.54 1.08
N LEU A 51 -24.39 -17.66 1.46
CA LEU A 51 -24.10 -16.44 0.71
C LEU A 51 -22.67 -16.45 0.16
N GLU A 52 -22.55 -16.16 -1.12
CA GLU A 52 -21.28 -15.78 -1.79
C GLU A 52 -21.40 -14.33 -2.23
N VAL A 53 -20.46 -13.48 -1.80
CA VAL A 53 -20.60 -12.02 -1.97
C VAL A 53 -19.35 -11.43 -2.59
N ALA A 54 -19.50 -10.81 -3.77
CA ALA A 54 -18.45 -10.01 -4.41
C ALA A 54 -18.61 -8.53 -4.12
N LEU A 55 -17.50 -7.85 -3.78
CA LEU A 55 -17.43 -6.40 -3.65
C LEU A 55 -16.05 -5.89 -4.11
N GLU A 56 -15.96 -4.64 -4.55
CA GLU A 56 -14.67 -4.05 -4.96
C GLU A 56 -13.83 -3.56 -3.75
N ALA A 57 -12.50 -3.66 -3.88
CA ALA A 57 -11.51 -3.17 -2.89
C ALA A 57 -11.41 -1.63 -2.87
N THR A 58 -12.55 -0.94 -2.81
CA THR A 58 -12.67 0.52 -2.72
C THR A 58 -12.75 1.02 -1.28
N THR A 59 -12.79 2.33 -1.06
CA THR A 59 -12.88 2.91 0.30
C THR A 59 -14.11 2.37 1.04
N GLY A 60 -13.88 1.83 2.27
CA GLY A 60 -14.94 1.30 3.13
C GLY A 60 -15.19 -0.21 3.01
N TRP A 61 -14.58 -0.93 2.08
CA TRP A 61 -14.75 -2.38 1.92
C TRP A 61 -14.55 -3.16 3.24
N ARG A 62 -13.66 -2.70 4.13
CA ARG A 62 -13.30 -3.42 5.35
C ARG A 62 -14.51 -3.68 6.26
N PHE A 63 -15.35 -2.67 6.52
CA PHE A 63 -16.52 -2.88 7.39
C PHE A 63 -17.55 -3.82 6.75
N VAL A 64 -17.71 -3.75 5.42
CA VAL A 64 -18.61 -4.65 4.69
C VAL A 64 -18.15 -6.09 4.82
N VAL A 65 -16.86 -6.37 4.59
CA VAL A 65 -16.27 -7.71 4.78
C VAL A 65 -16.46 -8.19 6.22
N GLN A 66 -16.25 -7.34 7.21
CA GLN A 66 -16.45 -7.70 8.61
C GLN A 66 -17.90 -8.11 8.90
N GLU A 67 -18.88 -7.33 8.45
CA GLU A 67 -20.29 -7.67 8.62
C GLU A 67 -20.70 -8.97 7.89
N LEU A 68 -20.21 -9.16 6.68
CA LEU A 68 -20.44 -10.39 5.91
C LEU A 68 -19.87 -11.62 6.62
N ARG A 69 -18.64 -11.53 7.14
CA ARG A 69 -18.02 -12.63 7.89
C ARG A 69 -18.76 -12.98 9.17
N THR A 70 -19.40 -12.00 9.84
CA THR A 70 -20.19 -12.30 11.07
C THR A 70 -21.41 -13.18 10.82
N ILE A 71 -21.92 -13.24 9.60
CA ILE A 71 -23.03 -14.10 9.20
C ILE A 71 -22.58 -15.36 8.45
N GLY A 72 -21.27 -15.61 8.36
CA GLY A 72 -20.72 -16.79 7.69
C GLY A 72 -20.76 -16.73 6.16
N ALA A 73 -20.89 -15.53 5.55
CA ALA A 73 -20.85 -15.39 4.10
C ALA A 73 -19.43 -15.65 3.55
N ASP A 74 -19.36 -16.29 2.39
CA ASP A 74 -18.11 -16.36 1.61
C ASP A 74 -17.89 -15.03 0.88
N VAL A 75 -16.75 -14.41 1.10
CA VAL A 75 -16.52 -13.01 0.69
C VAL A 75 -15.36 -12.92 -0.29
N HIS A 76 -15.66 -12.44 -1.47
CA HIS A 76 -14.76 -12.26 -2.60
C HIS A 76 -14.50 -10.76 -2.83
N LEU A 77 -13.28 -10.32 -2.58
CA LEU A 77 -12.87 -8.94 -2.76
C LEU A 77 -12.26 -8.74 -4.14
N ALA A 78 -12.93 -7.99 -5.00
CA ALA A 78 -12.48 -7.75 -6.38
C ALA A 78 -11.42 -6.65 -6.47
N GLU A 79 -10.42 -6.84 -7.33
CA GLU A 79 -9.44 -5.80 -7.68
C GLU A 79 -10.10 -4.81 -8.67
N PRO A 80 -10.20 -3.50 -8.33
CA PRO A 80 -11.02 -2.56 -9.11
C PRO A 80 -10.54 -2.35 -10.56
N ALA A 81 -9.22 -2.24 -10.80
CA ALA A 81 -8.69 -1.97 -12.13
C ALA A 81 -8.87 -3.15 -13.09
N GLU A 82 -8.63 -4.38 -12.61
CA GLU A 82 -8.82 -5.59 -13.40
C GLU A 82 -10.31 -5.89 -13.61
N THR A 83 -11.16 -5.62 -12.61
CA THR A 83 -12.61 -5.72 -12.73
C THR A 83 -13.13 -4.78 -13.81
N ALA A 84 -12.68 -3.52 -13.81
CA ALA A 84 -13.03 -2.55 -14.83
C ALA A 84 -12.56 -2.97 -16.24
N ALA A 85 -11.36 -3.54 -16.36
CA ALA A 85 -10.83 -4.04 -17.64
C ALA A 85 -11.67 -5.19 -18.22
N ARG A 86 -12.29 -6.02 -17.38
CA ARG A 86 -13.15 -7.14 -17.80
C ARG A 86 -14.52 -6.73 -18.34
N ARG A 87 -14.92 -5.44 -18.20
CA ARG A 87 -16.16 -4.91 -18.80
C ARG A 87 -16.14 -4.84 -20.33
N GLY A 88 -14.97 -4.96 -20.95
CA GLY A 88 -14.79 -4.91 -22.39
C GLY A 88 -14.84 -3.47 -22.96
N ARG A 89 -14.62 -3.37 -24.30
CA ARG A 89 -14.48 -2.06 -24.99
C ARG A 89 -15.78 -1.29 -25.24
N LYS A 90 -16.95 -1.92 -25.10
CA LYS A 90 -18.23 -1.23 -25.35
C LYS A 90 -18.51 -0.25 -24.23
N LYS A 91 -18.69 1.04 -24.56
CA LYS A 91 -19.14 2.09 -23.66
C LYS A 91 -20.58 1.80 -23.21
N ARG A 92 -20.74 1.05 -22.13
CA ARG A 92 -22.03 0.89 -21.44
C ARG A 92 -22.19 2.03 -20.42
N PRO A 93 -23.41 2.49 -20.15
CA PRO A 93 -23.65 3.48 -19.11
C PRO A 93 -23.07 2.96 -17.77
N LYS A 94 -22.22 3.73 -17.13
CA LYS A 94 -21.70 3.42 -15.80
C LYS A 94 -22.77 3.81 -14.78
N THR A 95 -23.34 2.82 -14.10
CA THR A 95 -24.30 3.01 -13.02
C THR A 95 -23.98 2.02 -11.92
N ASP A 96 -24.21 2.38 -10.66
CA ASP A 96 -24.01 1.52 -9.49
C ASP A 96 -24.69 0.15 -9.66
N ARG A 97 -25.84 0.14 -10.33
CA ARG A 97 -26.58 -1.09 -10.62
C ARG A 97 -25.85 -2.00 -11.63
N ALA A 98 -25.26 -1.39 -12.66
CA ALA A 98 -24.48 -2.14 -13.66
C ALA A 98 -23.19 -2.68 -13.01
N ASP A 99 -22.65 -1.95 -12.04
CA ASP A 99 -21.43 -2.32 -11.33
C ASP A 99 -21.68 -3.49 -10.37
N ALA A 100 -22.76 -3.45 -9.57
CA ALA A 100 -23.19 -4.57 -8.73
C ALA A 100 -23.51 -5.84 -9.56
N ARG A 101 -24.23 -5.68 -10.69
CA ARG A 101 -24.48 -6.79 -11.61
C ARG A 101 -23.20 -7.41 -12.15
N HIS A 102 -22.25 -6.57 -12.58
CA HIS A 102 -20.99 -7.04 -13.15
C HIS A 102 -20.18 -7.89 -12.17
N LEU A 103 -20.10 -7.43 -10.89
CA LEU A 103 -19.46 -8.20 -9.82
C LEU A 103 -20.12 -9.57 -9.61
N ARG A 104 -21.47 -9.60 -9.53
CA ARG A 104 -22.23 -10.84 -9.40
C ARG A 104 -21.98 -11.79 -10.59
N GLU A 105 -22.03 -11.27 -11.83
CA GLU A 105 -21.81 -12.06 -13.02
C GLU A 105 -20.38 -12.64 -13.09
N LEU A 106 -19.36 -11.86 -12.71
CA LEU A 106 -17.98 -12.35 -12.66
C LEU A 106 -17.80 -13.43 -11.59
N LEU A 107 -18.44 -13.29 -10.44
CA LEU A 107 -18.40 -14.30 -9.38
C LEU A 107 -19.06 -15.61 -9.84
N LEU A 108 -20.26 -15.54 -10.41
CA LEU A 108 -21.00 -16.72 -10.92
C LEU A 108 -20.21 -17.56 -11.93
N VAL A 109 -19.35 -16.95 -12.73
CA VAL A 109 -18.56 -17.65 -13.77
C VAL A 109 -17.11 -17.88 -13.34
N ASP A 110 -16.81 -17.74 -12.05
CA ASP A 110 -15.47 -17.91 -11.46
C ASP A 110 -14.38 -17.13 -12.21
N ARG A 111 -14.71 -15.87 -12.54
CA ARG A 111 -13.80 -14.96 -13.26
C ARG A 111 -13.56 -13.65 -12.52
N LEU A 112 -13.90 -13.59 -11.25
CA LEU A 112 -13.64 -12.41 -10.43
C LEU A 112 -12.12 -12.23 -10.24
N PRO A 113 -11.54 -11.06 -10.54
CA PRO A 113 -10.13 -10.82 -10.23
C PRO A 113 -9.98 -10.54 -8.73
N GLU A 114 -9.69 -11.59 -7.97
CA GLU A 114 -9.70 -11.50 -6.51
C GLU A 114 -8.47 -10.80 -5.94
N SER A 115 -8.74 -9.93 -4.99
CA SER A 115 -7.74 -9.34 -4.09
C SER A 115 -7.71 -10.10 -2.77
N TRP A 116 -6.53 -10.35 -2.27
CA TRP A 116 -6.37 -10.96 -0.95
C TRP A 116 -6.94 -10.09 0.17
N ILE A 117 -7.78 -10.69 1.01
CA ILE A 117 -8.33 -10.06 2.21
C ILE A 117 -7.39 -10.37 3.39
N PRO A 118 -6.61 -9.40 3.88
CA PRO A 118 -5.72 -9.64 5.02
C PRO A 118 -6.48 -9.97 6.30
N PRO A 119 -5.86 -10.72 7.24
CA PRO A 119 -6.34 -10.79 8.61
C PRO A 119 -6.39 -9.40 9.27
N ASP A 120 -7.29 -9.21 10.24
CA ASP A 120 -7.50 -7.90 10.86
C ASP A 120 -6.23 -7.30 11.49
N HIS A 121 -5.41 -8.11 12.16
CA HIS A 121 -4.14 -7.63 12.73
C HIS A 121 -3.14 -7.13 11.66
N ILE A 122 -3.16 -7.70 10.46
CA ILE A 122 -2.35 -7.22 9.32
C ILE A 122 -2.96 -5.94 8.74
N LEU A 123 -4.29 -5.81 8.69
CA LEU A 123 -4.96 -4.57 8.29
C LEU A 123 -4.63 -3.42 9.25
N ASP A 124 -4.63 -3.69 10.55
CA ASP A 124 -4.25 -2.70 11.57
C ASP A 124 -2.78 -2.33 11.47
N LEU A 125 -1.91 -3.30 11.22
CA LEU A 125 -0.49 -3.06 10.97
C LEU A 125 -0.28 -2.17 9.72
N ARG A 126 -0.98 -2.48 8.61
CA ARG A 126 -0.97 -1.65 7.39
C ARG A 126 -1.42 -0.22 7.68
N ALA A 127 -2.51 -0.04 8.41
CA ALA A 127 -3.00 1.29 8.77
C ALA A 127 -1.93 2.08 9.54
N ARG A 128 -1.23 1.43 10.47
CA ARG A 128 -0.17 2.06 11.29
C ARG A 128 1.07 2.40 10.47
N VAL A 129 1.56 1.50 9.59
CA VAL A 129 2.71 1.81 8.74
C VAL A 129 2.39 2.88 7.71
N ARG A 130 1.17 2.90 7.18
CA ARG A 130 0.71 3.93 6.24
C ARG A 130 0.55 5.29 6.91
N LEU A 131 0.00 5.34 8.14
CA LEU A 131 -0.03 6.56 8.95
C LEU A 131 1.38 7.11 9.16
N ARG A 132 2.32 6.24 9.58
CA ARG A 132 3.72 6.62 9.72
C ARG A 132 4.29 7.19 8.42
N HIS A 133 4.04 6.54 7.29
CA HIS A 133 4.53 7.00 5.98
C HIS A 133 3.99 8.38 5.64
N THR A 134 2.68 8.61 5.84
CA THR A 134 2.06 9.93 5.64
C THR A 134 2.72 11.01 6.50
N LEU A 135 2.98 10.74 7.79
CA LEU A 135 3.62 11.71 8.67
C LEU A 135 5.08 12.00 8.26
N VAL A 136 5.81 10.99 7.79
CA VAL A 136 7.18 11.16 7.26
C VAL A 136 7.17 11.99 5.97
N ASP A 137 6.22 11.76 5.08
CA ASP A 137 6.07 12.54 3.83
C ASP A 137 5.75 13.99 4.15
N GLN A 138 4.78 14.25 5.03
CA GLN A 138 4.44 15.61 5.49
C GLN A 138 5.64 16.33 6.14
N ARG A 139 6.41 15.60 6.96
CA ARG A 139 7.65 16.12 7.54
C ARG A 139 8.66 16.52 6.46
N GLY A 140 8.82 15.69 5.44
CA GLY A 140 9.66 15.97 4.26
C GLY A 140 9.17 17.20 3.48
N GLU A 141 7.86 17.33 3.27
CA GLU A 141 7.27 18.50 2.59
C GLU A 141 7.56 19.81 3.34
N TRP A 142 7.43 19.82 4.67
CA TRP A 142 7.77 21.00 5.46
C TRP A 142 9.26 21.33 5.38
N GLN A 143 10.13 20.32 5.39
CA GLN A 143 11.57 20.54 5.19
C GLN A 143 11.87 21.11 3.81
N GLN A 144 11.20 20.64 2.76
CA GLN A 144 11.38 21.20 1.39
C GLN A 144 10.90 22.65 1.30
N ARG A 145 9.87 23.04 2.04
CA ARG A 145 9.44 24.45 2.13
C ARG A 145 10.51 25.34 2.74
N ILE A 146 11.19 24.89 3.81
CA ILE A 146 12.34 25.63 4.35
C ILE A 146 13.42 25.79 3.28
N HIS A 147 13.80 24.71 2.57
CA HIS A 147 14.78 24.80 1.50
C HIS A 147 14.36 25.78 0.39
N ALA A 148 13.08 25.81 0.02
CA ALA A 148 12.56 26.73 -0.99
C ALA A 148 12.65 28.20 -0.52
N VAL A 149 12.33 28.52 0.74
CA VAL A 149 12.49 29.85 1.32
C VAL A 149 13.95 30.27 1.30
N LEU A 150 14.84 29.40 1.76
CA LEU A 150 16.29 29.66 1.76
C LEU A 150 16.83 29.93 0.34
N TYR A 151 16.44 29.11 -0.61
CA TYR A 151 16.84 29.26 -2.01
C TYR A 151 16.35 30.58 -2.61
N HIS A 152 15.07 30.96 -2.31
CA HIS A 152 14.48 32.21 -2.78
C HIS A 152 15.21 33.45 -2.27
N HIS A 153 15.79 33.38 -1.06
CA HIS A 153 16.57 34.46 -0.47
C HIS A 153 18.09 34.36 -0.68
N GLY A 154 18.53 33.48 -1.59
CA GLY A 154 19.96 33.33 -1.90
C GLY A 154 20.78 32.71 -0.78
N CYS A 155 20.14 32.03 0.19
CA CYS A 155 20.77 31.35 1.33
C CYS A 155 20.76 29.83 1.11
N PRO A 156 21.57 29.26 0.20
CA PRO A 156 21.55 27.82 -0.03
C PRO A 156 21.99 27.06 1.21
N HIS A 157 21.36 25.90 1.44
CA HIS A 157 21.68 25.05 2.57
C HIS A 157 23.16 24.66 2.60
N HIS A 158 23.82 24.87 3.73
CA HIS A 158 25.24 24.55 3.92
C HIS A 158 25.44 23.04 4.01
N HIS A 159 26.22 22.47 3.07
CA HIS A 159 26.55 21.05 3.07
C HIS A 159 27.24 20.66 4.40
N GLY A 160 26.72 19.63 5.09
CA GLY A 160 27.28 19.11 6.34
C GLY A 160 26.58 19.55 7.64
N ILE A 161 25.66 20.52 7.59
CA ILE A 161 24.83 20.86 8.75
C ILE A 161 23.43 20.28 8.54
N GLY A 162 23.02 19.35 9.40
CA GLY A 162 21.65 18.84 9.37
C GLY A 162 20.68 19.98 9.74
N LEU A 163 19.82 20.38 8.82
CA LEU A 163 18.91 21.54 8.95
C LEU A 163 18.05 21.50 10.24
N LEU A 164 17.65 20.31 10.65
CA LEU A 164 16.74 20.10 11.79
C LEU A 164 17.49 19.85 13.12
N THR A 165 18.82 19.84 13.11
CA THR A 165 19.61 19.74 14.34
C THR A 165 19.66 21.08 15.07
N ALA A 166 19.99 21.07 16.36
CA ALA A 166 20.18 22.31 17.12
C ALA A 166 21.13 23.28 16.42
N LYS A 167 22.24 22.77 15.86
CA LYS A 167 23.20 23.56 15.08
C LYS A 167 22.60 24.14 13.80
N GLY A 168 21.77 23.36 13.08
CA GLY A 168 21.07 23.81 11.88
C GLY A 168 20.05 24.91 12.18
N ARG A 169 19.31 24.78 13.28
CA ARG A 169 18.34 25.79 13.74
C ARG A 169 19.03 27.08 14.12
N ALA A 170 20.10 27.01 14.91
CA ALA A 170 20.91 28.21 15.27
C ALA A 170 21.50 28.89 14.02
N TRP A 171 21.88 28.14 13.01
CA TRP A 171 22.33 28.70 11.74
C TRP A 171 21.18 29.42 11.00
N LEU A 172 19.97 28.85 10.98
CA LEU A 172 18.77 29.48 10.38
C LEU A 172 18.44 30.81 11.05
N ASP A 173 18.51 30.88 12.39
CA ASP A 173 18.23 32.06 13.17
C ASP A 173 19.26 33.19 12.87
N GLY A 174 20.50 32.82 12.53
CA GLY A 174 21.59 33.75 12.21
C GLY A 174 21.62 34.29 10.78
N LEU A 175 20.70 33.83 9.87
CA LEU A 175 20.75 34.19 8.45
C LEU A 175 20.27 35.61 8.12
N GLY A 176 19.67 36.34 9.04
CA GLY A 176 19.15 37.69 8.79
C GLY A 176 18.04 37.72 7.72
N LEU A 177 17.21 36.71 7.65
CA LEU A 177 16.09 36.63 6.71
C LEU A 177 15.07 37.74 6.96
N PRO A 178 14.37 38.24 5.91
CA PRO A 178 13.22 39.13 6.10
C PRO A 178 12.16 38.53 7.02
N SER A 179 11.42 39.37 7.75
CA SER A 179 10.46 38.93 8.77
C SER A 179 9.45 37.87 8.25
N THR A 180 8.92 38.06 7.03
CA THR A 180 7.98 37.13 6.42
C THR A 180 8.62 35.78 6.05
N ALA A 181 9.89 35.78 5.67
CA ALA A 181 10.64 34.54 5.40
C ALA A 181 10.96 33.78 6.70
N LEU A 182 11.35 34.53 7.74
CA LEU A 182 11.58 33.97 9.07
C LEU A 182 10.31 33.37 9.66
N GLU A 183 9.17 34.03 9.50
CA GLU A 183 7.85 33.49 9.89
C GLU A 183 7.56 32.16 9.21
N GLN A 184 7.76 32.03 7.88
CA GLN A 184 7.58 30.79 7.14
C GLN A 184 8.49 29.66 7.64
N VAL A 185 9.77 29.96 7.91
CA VAL A 185 10.72 28.99 8.46
C VAL A 185 10.30 28.55 9.86
N THR A 186 9.90 29.49 10.72
CA THR A 186 9.46 29.21 12.10
C THR A 186 8.22 28.31 12.11
N VAL A 187 7.20 28.63 11.29
CA VAL A 187 6.01 27.77 11.15
C VAL A 187 6.39 26.37 10.66
N ALA A 188 7.25 26.29 9.64
CA ALA A 188 7.67 25.00 9.11
C ALA A 188 8.42 24.14 10.13
N LEU A 189 9.32 24.74 10.93
CA LEU A 189 10.02 24.05 12.02
C LEU A 189 9.04 23.59 13.10
N GLY A 190 8.08 24.43 13.50
CA GLY A 190 7.04 24.05 14.46
C GLY A 190 6.20 22.88 13.99
N MET A 191 5.82 22.84 12.70
CA MET A 191 5.08 21.70 12.12
C MET A 191 5.92 20.44 12.13
N ILE A 192 7.22 20.52 11.82
CA ILE A 192 8.14 19.39 11.89
C ILE A 192 8.23 18.85 13.33
N ASP A 193 8.34 19.73 14.33
CA ASP A 193 8.40 19.32 15.74
C ASP A 193 7.14 18.59 16.19
N VAL A 194 5.96 19.06 15.80
CA VAL A 194 4.68 18.36 16.04
C VAL A 194 4.68 16.97 15.39
N LEU A 195 5.14 16.87 14.15
CA LEU A 195 5.20 15.59 13.44
C LEU A 195 6.20 14.62 14.10
N ASP A 196 7.36 15.10 14.55
CA ASP A 196 8.36 14.28 15.24
C ASP A 196 7.83 13.74 16.58
N VAL A 197 7.05 14.54 17.33
CA VAL A 197 6.36 14.09 18.55
C VAL A 197 5.36 12.97 18.24
N GLN A 198 4.61 13.05 17.14
CA GLN A 198 3.66 12.00 16.74
C GLN A 198 4.36 10.75 16.20
N LEU A 199 5.45 10.90 15.49
CA LEU A 199 6.23 9.79 14.92
C LEU A 199 6.92 8.93 15.98
N ALA A 200 7.44 9.54 17.04
CA ALA A 200 8.24 8.84 18.05
C ALA A 200 7.51 7.64 18.71
N PRO A 201 6.26 7.74 19.20
CA PRO A 201 5.55 6.61 19.78
C PRO A 201 5.19 5.54 18.72
N ILE A 202 4.85 5.92 17.49
CA ILE A 202 4.56 4.99 16.39
C ILE A 202 5.82 4.19 16.07
N ASP A 203 6.96 4.84 15.91
CA ASP A 203 8.25 4.21 15.66
C ASP A 203 8.65 3.22 16.76
N LYS A 204 8.46 3.63 18.04
CA LYS A 204 8.73 2.76 19.20
C LYS A 204 7.88 1.49 19.15
N GLN A 205 6.58 1.62 18.89
CA GLN A 205 5.67 0.48 18.81
C GLN A 205 6.00 -0.44 17.62
N LEU A 206 6.26 0.11 16.45
CA LEU A 206 6.62 -0.68 15.26
C LEU A 206 7.95 -1.42 15.43
N ARG A 207 8.95 -0.79 16.06
CA ARG A 207 10.22 -1.46 16.39
C ARG A 207 10.04 -2.58 17.41
N ALA A 208 9.20 -2.37 18.43
CA ALA A 208 8.88 -3.41 19.42
C ALA A 208 8.15 -4.60 18.77
N TYR A 209 7.21 -4.32 17.87
CA TYR A 209 6.52 -5.33 17.08
C TYR A 209 7.52 -6.14 16.23
N ALA A 210 8.41 -5.47 15.48
CA ALA A 210 9.39 -6.12 14.62
C ALA A 210 10.30 -7.13 15.35
N ARG A 211 10.67 -6.81 16.60
CA ARG A 211 11.53 -7.68 17.41
C ARG A 211 10.87 -8.99 17.83
N ARG A 212 9.54 -9.00 17.95
CA ARG A 212 8.77 -10.17 18.42
C ARG A 212 8.20 -10.99 17.27
N GLN A 213 7.79 -10.33 16.20
CA GLN A 213 7.09 -10.95 15.09
C GLN A 213 8.04 -11.81 14.23
N PRO A 214 7.74 -13.13 14.02
CA PRO A 214 8.68 -14.06 13.36
C PRO A 214 9.05 -13.65 11.93
N GLY A 215 8.09 -13.26 11.10
CA GLY A 215 8.34 -12.81 9.72
C GLY A 215 9.22 -11.57 9.65
N CYS A 216 9.03 -10.58 10.57
CA CYS A 216 9.90 -9.41 10.65
C CYS A 216 11.33 -9.82 11.05
N ARG A 217 11.49 -10.72 12.01
CA ARG A 217 12.81 -11.21 12.43
C ARG A 217 13.55 -11.89 11.28
N ALA A 218 12.86 -12.73 10.52
CA ALA A 218 13.44 -13.38 9.35
C ALA A 218 13.82 -12.38 8.25
N LEU A 219 12.98 -11.35 8.01
CA LEU A 219 13.29 -10.29 7.06
C LEU A 219 14.52 -9.47 7.48
N MET A 220 14.69 -9.21 8.78
CA MET A 220 15.84 -8.47 9.31
C MET A 220 17.18 -9.21 9.17
N ALA A 221 17.18 -10.52 8.86
CA ALA A 221 18.39 -11.26 8.50
C ALA A 221 18.98 -10.81 7.15
N HIS A 222 18.19 -10.15 6.30
CA HIS A 222 18.69 -9.60 5.05
C HIS A 222 19.38 -8.26 5.28
N TYR A 223 20.58 -8.12 4.74
CA TYR A 223 21.37 -6.89 4.86
C TYR A 223 20.58 -5.67 4.34
N GLY A 224 20.53 -4.63 5.16
CA GLY A 224 19.82 -3.38 4.86
C GLY A 224 18.35 -3.34 5.30
N ILE A 225 17.76 -4.45 5.70
CA ILE A 225 16.39 -4.47 6.23
C ILE A 225 16.44 -4.27 7.76
N GLY A 226 16.04 -3.07 8.20
CA GLY A 226 15.89 -2.72 9.61
C GLY A 226 14.47 -2.96 10.13
N HIS A 227 14.21 -2.66 11.40
CA HIS A 227 12.91 -2.91 12.04
C HIS A 227 11.71 -2.30 11.28
N LEU A 228 11.80 -1.00 10.93
CA LEU A 228 10.69 -0.29 10.27
C LEU A 228 10.47 -0.77 8.85
N THR A 229 11.53 -1.04 8.10
CA THR A 229 11.43 -1.59 6.75
C THR A 229 10.90 -3.01 6.77
N ALA A 230 11.31 -3.86 7.73
CA ALA A 230 10.78 -5.22 7.90
C ALA A 230 9.28 -5.24 8.16
N VAL A 231 8.81 -4.41 9.11
CA VAL A 231 7.37 -4.29 9.42
C VAL A 231 6.59 -3.79 8.21
N THR A 232 7.12 -2.80 7.47
CA THR A 232 6.46 -2.27 6.28
C THR A 232 6.39 -3.32 5.17
N ILE A 233 7.48 -4.05 4.92
CA ILE A 233 7.50 -5.15 3.94
C ILE A 233 6.48 -6.22 4.33
N LEU A 234 6.49 -6.68 5.59
CA LEU A 234 5.53 -7.69 6.07
C LEU A 234 4.09 -7.24 5.93
N ALA A 235 3.76 -6.04 6.40
CA ALA A 235 2.40 -5.51 6.36
C ALA A 235 1.86 -5.38 4.94
N GLU A 236 2.65 -4.84 4.03
CA GLU A 236 2.20 -4.56 2.66
C GLU A 236 2.28 -5.79 1.76
N LEU A 237 3.33 -6.61 1.85
CA LEU A 237 3.43 -7.84 1.07
C LEU A 237 2.43 -8.89 1.56
N GLY A 238 2.27 -9.05 2.87
CA GLY A 238 1.34 -9.99 3.47
C GLY A 238 1.73 -11.45 3.22
N ASP A 239 0.74 -12.33 3.00
CA ASP A 239 0.99 -13.73 2.70
C ASP A 239 1.69 -13.89 1.33
N ALA A 240 2.94 -14.30 1.38
CA ALA A 240 3.73 -14.48 0.18
C ALA A 240 3.24 -15.66 -0.69
N ARG A 241 2.48 -16.61 -0.13
CA ARG A 241 1.95 -17.78 -0.84
C ARG A 241 0.87 -17.43 -1.86
N ARG A 242 0.22 -16.26 -1.71
CA ARG A 242 -0.76 -15.75 -2.66
C ARG A 242 -0.17 -15.38 -4.03
N PHE A 243 1.14 -15.23 -4.12
CA PHE A 243 1.84 -14.98 -5.37
C PHE A 243 2.38 -16.28 -5.95
N SER A 244 2.15 -16.51 -7.24
CA SER A 244 2.66 -17.68 -7.96
C SER A 244 4.19 -17.69 -8.06
N SER A 245 4.80 -16.49 -8.07
CA SER A 245 6.25 -16.32 -8.22
C SER A 245 6.76 -15.03 -7.59
N SER A 246 8.08 -14.97 -7.34
CA SER A 246 8.74 -13.73 -6.91
C SER A 246 8.64 -12.59 -7.95
N ARG A 247 8.40 -12.90 -9.23
CA ARG A 247 8.17 -11.89 -10.29
C ARG A 247 6.82 -11.21 -10.10
N GLU A 248 5.82 -11.97 -9.72
CA GLU A 248 4.49 -11.43 -9.41
C GLU A 248 4.53 -10.53 -8.18
N ALA A 249 5.27 -10.91 -7.12
CA ALA A 249 5.51 -10.04 -5.97
C ALA A 249 6.21 -8.72 -6.37
N VAL A 250 7.16 -8.75 -7.32
CA VAL A 250 7.81 -7.55 -7.87
C VAL A 250 6.81 -6.67 -8.62
N ARG A 251 5.91 -7.27 -9.41
CA ARG A 251 4.83 -6.56 -10.12
C ARG A 251 3.85 -5.94 -9.12
N TYR A 252 3.42 -6.70 -8.11
CA TYR A 252 2.55 -6.21 -7.05
C TYR A 252 3.14 -4.99 -6.31
N ALA A 253 4.47 -4.96 -6.09
CA ALA A 253 5.14 -3.81 -5.50
C ALA A 253 5.29 -2.62 -6.46
N GLY A 254 4.97 -2.78 -7.74
CA GLY A 254 5.16 -1.76 -8.78
C GLY A 254 6.63 -1.45 -9.05
N LEU A 255 7.50 -2.43 -8.83
CA LEU A 255 8.94 -2.35 -9.13
C LEU A 255 9.30 -2.96 -10.49
N ASP A 256 8.34 -3.52 -11.20
CA ASP A 256 8.50 -3.98 -12.58
C ASP A 256 8.67 -2.82 -13.56
N ILE A 257 9.22 -3.13 -14.72
CA ILE A 257 9.45 -2.14 -15.78
C ILE A 257 8.37 -2.34 -16.83
N THR A 258 7.64 -1.27 -17.14
CA THR A 258 6.71 -1.25 -18.27
C THR A 258 7.49 -1.37 -19.57
N VAL A 259 7.14 -2.32 -20.41
CA VAL A 259 7.72 -2.48 -21.74
C VAL A 259 6.67 -2.04 -22.77
N LYS A 260 6.98 -0.99 -23.52
CA LYS A 260 6.22 -0.59 -24.70
C LYS A 260 7.08 -0.91 -25.90
N GLN A 261 6.73 -1.97 -26.62
CA GLN A 261 7.39 -2.36 -27.87
C GLN A 261 6.33 -2.38 -28.96
N SER A 262 6.56 -1.60 -30.00
CA SER A 262 5.75 -1.63 -31.21
C SER A 262 6.71 -1.77 -32.37
N ASP A 263 6.60 -2.90 -33.07
CA ASP A 263 7.45 -3.28 -34.20
C ASP A 263 8.96 -3.14 -33.87
N LYS A 264 9.72 -2.35 -34.56
CA LYS A 264 11.17 -2.14 -34.35
C LYS A 264 11.50 -1.08 -33.28
N ARG A 265 10.52 -0.37 -32.74
CA ARG A 265 10.72 0.69 -31.73
C ARG A 265 10.48 0.15 -30.33
N ARG A 266 11.54 0.15 -29.52
CA ARG A 266 11.46 -0.15 -28.09
C ARG A 266 11.65 1.15 -27.29
N ALA A 267 10.58 1.63 -26.67
CA ALA A 267 10.69 2.79 -25.77
C ALA A 267 11.42 2.40 -24.47
N PRO A 268 12.22 3.31 -23.86
CA PRO A 268 12.77 3.08 -22.54
C PRO A 268 11.65 2.81 -21.55
N GLY A 269 11.74 1.68 -20.84
CA GLY A 269 10.76 1.34 -19.83
C GLY A 269 10.91 2.20 -18.57
N HIS A 270 9.79 2.47 -17.90
CA HIS A 270 9.75 3.12 -16.58
C HIS A 270 9.06 2.19 -15.58
N LEU A 271 9.21 2.49 -14.29
CA LEU A 271 8.54 1.72 -13.25
C LEU A 271 7.03 1.81 -13.41
N SER A 272 6.33 0.67 -13.28
CA SER A 272 4.87 0.64 -13.34
C SER A 272 4.22 1.47 -12.24
N ARG A 273 4.87 1.52 -11.07
CA ARG A 273 4.40 2.22 -9.85
C ARG A 273 2.99 1.80 -9.42
N GLN A 274 2.46 0.72 -9.96
CA GLN A 274 1.22 0.09 -9.49
C GLN A 274 1.50 -0.60 -8.16
N GLY A 275 0.54 -0.54 -7.22
CA GLY A 275 0.70 -1.18 -5.91
C GLY A 275 1.21 -0.25 -4.81
N PRO A 276 1.51 -0.79 -3.60
CA PRO A 276 1.68 -0.01 -2.37
C PRO A 276 2.92 0.91 -2.39
N PRO A 277 2.77 2.25 -2.28
CA PRO A 277 3.91 3.16 -2.22
C PRO A 277 4.84 2.89 -1.04
N ALA A 278 4.28 2.57 0.13
CA ALA A 278 5.05 2.28 1.35
C ALA A 278 5.97 1.07 1.17
N LEU A 279 5.54 0.02 0.45
CA LEU A 279 6.37 -1.14 0.14
C LEU A 279 7.57 -0.75 -0.75
N ARG A 280 7.32 0.04 -1.81
CA ARG A 280 8.39 0.53 -2.70
C ARG A 280 9.39 1.38 -1.95
N TRP A 281 8.90 2.29 -1.11
CA TRP A 281 9.73 3.13 -0.26
C TRP A 281 10.62 2.28 0.66
N ALA A 282 10.03 1.34 1.42
CA ALA A 282 10.78 0.50 2.35
C ALA A 282 11.88 -0.32 1.66
N LEU A 283 11.56 -0.88 0.48
CA LEU A 283 12.52 -1.64 -0.31
C LEU A 283 13.63 -0.74 -0.90
N TYR A 284 13.29 0.47 -1.32
CA TYR A 284 14.28 1.43 -1.83
C TYR A 284 15.21 1.91 -0.72
N GLU A 285 14.69 2.23 0.46
CA GLU A 285 15.49 2.59 1.65
C GLU A 285 16.44 1.46 2.05
N ALA A 286 15.93 0.23 2.14
CA ALA A 286 16.77 -0.93 2.41
C ALA A 286 17.88 -1.10 1.35
N ALA A 287 17.56 -0.86 0.08
CA ALA A 287 18.48 -0.99 -1.04
C ALA A 287 19.60 0.06 -1.07
N GLN A 288 19.44 1.23 -0.40
CA GLN A 288 20.51 2.20 -0.25
C GLN A 288 21.75 1.61 0.45
N SER A 289 21.55 0.59 1.28
CA SER A 289 22.63 -0.15 1.92
C SER A 289 23.54 -0.89 0.92
N GLY A 290 23.04 -1.17 -0.29
CA GLY A 290 23.83 -1.76 -1.38
C GLY A 290 25.07 -0.95 -1.78
N ARG A 291 25.08 0.35 -1.47
CA ARG A 291 26.24 1.25 -1.71
C ARG A 291 27.40 1.01 -0.74
N ARG A 292 27.15 0.39 0.42
CA ARG A 292 28.15 0.21 1.50
C ARG A 292 29.16 -0.89 1.13
N HIS A 293 30.42 -0.70 1.55
CA HIS A 293 31.47 -1.69 1.33
C HIS A 293 31.16 -3.08 1.89
N SER A 294 30.51 -3.13 3.04
CA SER A 294 30.11 -4.39 3.71
C SER A 294 28.86 -5.05 3.12
N SER A 295 28.25 -4.48 2.09
CA SER A 295 27.02 -5.01 1.50
C SER A 295 27.32 -6.24 0.62
N PRO A 296 26.58 -7.35 0.79
CA PRO A 296 26.69 -8.50 -0.11
C PRO A 296 26.15 -8.20 -1.53
N ASP A 297 25.44 -7.09 -1.71
CA ASP A 297 24.92 -6.64 -3.00
C ASP A 297 25.77 -5.52 -3.64
N ARG A 298 26.94 -5.19 -3.07
CA ARG A 298 27.76 -4.09 -3.54
C ARG A 298 28.20 -4.25 -5.01
N ASP A 299 28.75 -5.40 -5.37
CA ASP A 299 29.25 -5.62 -6.75
C ASP A 299 28.12 -5.54 -7.75
N TYR A 300 26.96 -6.12 -7.41
CA TYR A 300 25.74 -6.00 -8.23
C TYR A 300 25.27 -4.55 -8.35
N TYR A 301 25.32 -3.78 -7.24
CA TYR A 301 25.01 -2.36 -7.26
C TYR A 301 25.96 -1.59 -8.17
N LEU A 302 27.27 -1.79 -8.06
CA LEU A 302 28.27 -1.08 -8.86
C LEU A 302 28.11 -1.35 -10.35
N GLN A 303 28.00 -2.61 -10.76
CA GLN A 303 27.75 -3.00 -12.15
C GLN A 303 26.45 -2.38 -12.72
N ALA A 304 25.41 -2.32 -11.88
CA ALA A 304 24.16 -1.68 -12.29
C ALA A 304 24.31 -0.15 -12.36
N ALA A 305 25.08 0.47 -11.46
CA ALA A 305 25.28 1.91 -11.40
C ALA A 305 26.04 2.47 -12.59
N GLU A 306 27.05 1.75 -13.08
CA GLU A 306 27.78 2.09 -14.31
C GLU A 306 26.87 2.22 -15.52
N ARG A 307 25.89 1.32 -15.65
CA ARG A 307 24.98 1.30 -16.80
C ARG A 307 23.73 2.18 -16.65
N LEU A 308 23.22 2.31 -15.45
CA LEU A 308 21.87 2.86 -15.19
C LEU A 308 21.88 4.14 -14.35
N GLY A 309 23.01 4.45 -13.71
CA GLY A 309 23.13 5.48 -12.68
C GLY A 309 22.67 4.99 -11.30
N GLY A 310 23.14 5.64 -10.24
CA GLY A 310 23.03 5.19 -8.86
C GLY A 310 21.61 4.94 -8.36
N ASN A 311 20.64 5.81 -8.68
CA ASN A 311 19.26 5.64 -8.24
C ASN A 311 18.57 4.42 -8.88
N ARG A 312 18.82 4.17 -10.16
CA ARG A 312 18.29 3.00 -10.87
C ARG A 312 18.96 1.70 -10.40
N ALA A 313 20.25 1.78 -10.02
CA ALA A 313 20.95 0.67 -9.41
C ALA A 313 20.34 0.28 -8.05
N CYS A 314 19.98 1.27 -7.20
CA CYS A 314 19.22 1.00 -5.96
C CYS A 314 17.88 0.30 -6.26
N LEU A 315 17.16 0.68 -7.31
CA LEU A 315 15.92 -0.02 -7.70
C LEU A 315 16.18 -1.47 -8.14
N ALA A 316 17.33 -1.75 -8.75
CA ALA A 316 17.72 -3.12 -9.11
C ALA A 316 17.99 -3.96 -7.83
N VAL A 317 18.68 -3.39 -6.84
CA VAL A 317 18.88 -4.02 -5.52
C VAL A 317 17.55 -4.19 -4.79
N ALA A 318 16.64 -3.20 -4.82
CA ALA A 318 15.31 -3.30 -4.23
C ALA A 318 14.50 -4.49 -4.76
N ARG A 319 14.54 -4.75 -6.09
CA ARG A 319 13.93 -5.96 -6.67
C ARG A 319 14.55 -7.24 -6.14
N LYS A 320 15.86 -7.25 -5.95
CA LYS A 320 16.59 -8.42 -5.40
C LYS A 320 16.19 -8.68 -3.94
N LEU A 321 16.13 -7.62 -3.13
CA LEU A 321 15.66 -7.69 -1.74
C LEU A 321 14.19 -8.17 -1.66
N LEU A 322 13.31 -7.68 -2.52
CA LEU A 322 11.93 -8.13 -2.55
C LEU A 322 11.82 -9.62 -2.89
N LYS A 323 12.58 -10.11 -3.87
CA LYS A 323 12.58 -11.55 -4.19
C LYS A 323 13.06 -12.39 -3.01
N ARG A 324 14.11 -11.97 -2.30
CA ARG A 324 14.57 -12.64 -1.08
C ARG A 324 13.48 -12.61 0.00
N SER A 325 12.89 -11.44 0.25
CA SER A 325 11.77 -11.27 1.20
C SER A 325 10.60 -12.19 0.89
N TYR A 326 10.24 -12.31 -0.40
CA TYR A 326 9.20 -13.24 -0.86
C TYR A 326 9.52 -14.68 -0.50
N HIS A 327 10.74 -15.17 -0.80
CA HIS A 327 11.14 -16.54 -0.48
C HIS A 327 11.17 -16.79 1.03
N THR A 328 11.76 -15.88 1.79
CA THR A 328 11.80 -15.96 3.26
C THR A 328 10.42 -16.06 3.89
N LEU A 329 9.48 -15.19 3.49
CA LEU A 329 8.12 -15.22 4.04
C LEU A 329 7.33 -16.44 3.55
N ARG A 330 7.56 -16.90 2.32
CA ARG A 330 6.92 -18.10 1.79
C ARG A 330 7.37 -19.37 2.52
N GLU A 331 8.66 -19.49 2.83
CA GLU A 331 9.23 -20.61 3.58
C GLU A 331 8.73 -20.67 5.02
N LEU A 332 8.52 -19.52 5.67
CA LEU A 332 7.93 -19.44 7.01
C LEU A 332 6.43 -19.86 7.03
N GLY A 333 5.75 -19.80 5.89
CA GLY A 333 4.35 -20.19 5.81
C GLY A 333 3.48 -19.43 6.78
N ASP A 334 2.66 -20.12 7.58
CA ASP A 334 1.72 -19.51 8.52
C ASP A 334 2.41 -18.72 9.64
N GLN A 335 3.64 -19.09 10.01
CA GLN A 335 4.40 -18.35 11.02
C GLN A 335 4.77 -16.93 10.57
N ALA A 336 4.83 -16.69 9.25
CA ALA A 336 5.19 -15.37 8.71
C ALA A 336 4.23 -14.26 9.17
N LEU A 337 2.95 -14.57 9.34
CA LEU A 337 1.91 -13.58 9.66
C LEU A 337 1.29 -13.77 11.05
N GLN A 338 1.87 -14.62 11.91
CA GLN A 338 1.37 -14.75 13.28
C GLN A 338 1.40 -13.40 14.01
N PRO A 339 0.44 -13.10 14.87
CA PRO A 339 0.50 -11.93 15.75
C PRO A 339 1.78 -11.92 16.59
N ALA A 340 2.29 -10.72 16.92
CA ALA A 340 3.53 -10.53 17.70
C ALA A 340 3.29 -10.68 19.20
#